data_6642c994deecf102fb8eb5cd6bfb1cb4
#
_entry.id   6642c994deecf102fb8eb5cd6bfb1cb4
#
_cell.length_a   1.000
_cell.length_b   1.000
_cell.length_c   1.000
_cell.angle_alpha   90.00
_cell.angle_beta   90.00
_cell.angle_gamma   90.00
#
_symmetry.space_group_name_H-M   'P 1'
#
loop_
_entity.id
_entity.type
_entity.pdbx_description
1 polymer ?
#
loop_
_entity_poly.entity_id
_entity_poly.type
_entity_poly.pdbx_seq_one_letter_code
_entity_poly.pdbx_strand_id
1 'polypeptide(L)'
;MTSGLVASPLPPAPAIPHKVPEPTTSGSWRVVSGQVYSYVKDGVRHYTSSRPKGAGTVASVRTIKYSFIETCFACGAAPGVNFGTLRLNTSAYQAEIAAAAREFGVEEAIVRAIIHAESSYNPMALSHAGAQGLMQLMPGTARRFGVTNSYDASQNIRGGVQYLSWLLKR
;
A
#
# COMPACT_ATOMS: atom_id res chain seq x y z
N MET A 1 42.90 10.71 23.00
CA MET A 1 42.49 11.63 21.92
C MET A 1 41.31 10.97 21.22
N THR A 2 40.10 11.31 21.60
CA THR A 2 38.86 10.73 21.06
C THR A 2 38.28 11.72 20.06
N SER A 3 38.41 11.43 18.76
CA SER A 3 37.76 12.21 17.70
C SER A 3 36.28 11.89 17.65
N GLY A 4 35.45 12.85 18.08
CA GLY A 4 34.00 12.79 17.90
C GLY A 4 33.62 13.08 16.45
N LEU A 5 33.00 12.12 15.80
CA LEU A 5 32.32 12.31 14.50
C LEU A 5 31.05 13.13 14.74
N VAL A 6 31.06 14.39 14.33
CA VAL A 6 29.87 15.23 14.26
C VAL A 6 29.10 14.84 13.00
N ALA A 7 27.92 14.24 13.18
CA ALA A 7 27.03 13.94 12.07
C ALA A 7 26.45 15.26 11.51
N SER A 8 26.67 15.50 10.23
CA SER A 8 26.05 16.61 9.50
C SER A 8 24.53 16.46 9.45
N PRO A 9 23.76 17.54 9.62
CA PRO A 9 22.32 17.49 9.50
C PRO A 9 21.91 17.16 8.06
N LEU A 10 20.93 16.24 7.93
CA LEU A 10 20.30 15.90 6.65
C LEU A 10 19.68 17.15 6.00
N PRO A 11 19.78 17.30 4.68
CA PRO A 11 19.14 18.39 3.97
C PRO A 11 17.61 18.27 4.10
N PRO A 12 16.87 19.40 4.12
CA PRO A 12 15.42 19.39 4.18
C PRO A 12 14.86 18.69 2.94
N ALA A 13 13.83 17.86 3.15
CA ALA A 13 13.13 17.19 2.08
C ALA A 13 12.55 18.22 1.08
N PRO A 14 12.60 17.96 -0.23
CA PRO A 14 12.03 18.87 -1.22
C PRO A 14 10.53 19.04 -0.97
N ALA A 15 10.09 20.30 -0.99
CA ALA A 15 8.68 20.66 -0.89
C ALA A 15 7.93 20.07 -2.10
N ILE A 16 7.03 19.13 -1.86
CA ILE A 16 6.14 18.58 -2.88
C ILE A 16 5.10 19.67 -3.18
N PRO A 17 4.99 20.15 -4.42
CA PRO A 17 3.96 21.12 -4.76
C PRO A 17 2.58 20.46 -4.65
N HIS A 18 1.81 20.88 -3.66
CA HIS A 18 0.40 20.46 -3.49
C HIS A 18 -0.48 21.18 -4.52
N LYS A 19 -0.38 20.81 -5.78
CA LYS A 19 -1.42 21.13 -6.75
C LYS A 19 -2.44 20.01 -6.70
N VAL A 20 -3.53 20.26 -5.97
CA VAL A 20 -4.69 19.36 -5.97
C VAL A 20 -5.22 19.30 -7.40
N PRO A 21 -5.27 18.12 -8.05
CA PRO A 21 -5.87 18.02 -9.38
C PRO A 21 -7.36 18.32 -9.29
N GLU A 22 -7.85 19.15 -10.21
CA GLU A 22 -9.28 19.42 -10.33
C GLU A 22 -10.03 18.12 -10.71
N PRO A 23 -11.22 17.89 -10.17
CA PRO A 23 -11.95 16.65 -10.35
C PRO A 23 -12.45 16.53 -11.79
N THR A 24 -11.93 15.55 -12.51
CA THR A 24 -12.56 15.07 -13.74
C THR A 24 -13.66 14.07 -13.37
N THR A 25 -14.84 14.27 -13.89
CA THR A 25 -16.12 13.63 -13.58
C THR A 25 -16.18 12.15 -13.99
N SER A 26 -15.44 11.23 -13.39
CA SER A 26 -15.63 9.79 -13.63
C SER A 26 -14.83 8.88 -12.67
N GLY A 27 -14.89 9.11 -11.40
CA GLY A 27 -14.37 8.17 -10.41
C GLY A 27 -14.82 8.60 -9.02
N SER A 28 -15.41 7.72 -8.24
CA SER A 28 -15.81 8.05 -6.88
C SER A 28 -14.58 8.20 -6.00
N TRP A 29 -14.04 9.40 -5.96
CA TRP A 29 -13.06 9.79 -4.95
C TRP A 29 -13.79 10.53 -3.83
N ARG A 30 -13.37 10.32 -2.61
CA ARG A 30 -13.83 11.15 -1.49
C ARG A 30 -12.62 11.67 -0.72
N VAL A 31 -12.74 12.88 -0.23
CA VAL A 31 -11.78 13.42 0.71
C VAL A 31 -12.12 12.87 2.09
N VAL A 32 -11.20 12.09 2.65
CA VAL A 32 -11.27 11.63 4.03
C VAL A 32 -10.39 12.53 4.84
N SER A 33 -10.97 13.17 5.84
CA SER A 33 -10.24 14.00 6.79
C SER A 33 -10.48 13.50 8.20
N GLY A 34 -9.48 13.63 9.03
CA GLY A 34 -9.56 13.21 10.41
C GLY A 34 -8.46 13.86 11.24
N GLN A 35 -8.33 13.38 12.46
CA GLN A 35 -7.28 13.81 13.35
C GLN A 35 -6.78 12.66 14.21
N VAL A 36 -5.50 12.66 14.48
CA VAL A 36 -4.85 11.80 15.46
C VAL A 36 -4.19 12.65 16.52
N TYR A 37 -4.06 12.11 17.69
CA TYR A 37 -3.38 12.75 18.81
C TYR A 37 -2.03 12.08 19.01
N SER A 38 -1.00 12.90 19.17
CA SER A 38 0.33 12.45 19.56
C SER A 38 0.62 12.97 20.96
N TYR A 39 1.12 12.12 21.84
CA TYR A 39 1.50 12.51 23.20
C TYR A 39 2.73 11.72 23.66
N VAL A 40 3.40 12.20 24.70
CA VAL A 40 4.52 11.51 25.31
C VAL A 40 4.07 10.95 26.66
N LYS A 41 4.31 9.65 26.89
CA LYS A 41 4.10 8.96 28.15
C LYS A 41 5.34 8.12 28.45
N ASP A 42 5.88 8.24 29.64
CA ASP A 42 7.08 7.52 30.08
C ASP A 42 8.27 7.64 29.11
N GLY A 43 8.45 8.87 28.54
CA GLY A 43 9.51 9.16 27.56
C GLY A 43 9.24 8.65 26.14
N VAL A 44 8.18 7.88 25.92
CA VAL A 44 7.81 7.31 24.62
C VAL A 44 6.68 8.11 23.96
N ARG A 45 6.80 8.34 22.64
CA ARG A 45 5.75 8.99 21.86
C ARG A 45 4.70 7.99 21.42
N HIS A 46 3.45 8.28 21.76
CA HIS A 46 2.27 7.50 21.40
C HIS A 46 1.40 8.26 20.40
N TYR A 47 0.66 7.51 19.59
CA TYR A 47 -0.34 8.03 18.66
C TYR A 47 -1.68 7.32 18.91
N THR A 48 -2.78 8.07 18.85
CA THR A 48 -4.13 7.55 19.07
C THR A 48 -5.17 8.35 18.30
N SER A 49 -6.26 7.70 17.89
CA SER A 49 -7.42 8.35 17.27
C SER A 49 -8.33 9.07 18.30
N SER A 50 -8.23 8.71 19.57
CA SER A 50 -9.02 9.31 20.64
C SER A 50 -8.17 10.26 21.49
N ARG A 51 -8.74 11.39 21.90
CA ARG A 51 -8.03 12.34 22.76
C ARG A 51 -7.70 11.67 24.11
N PRO A 52 -6.43 11.64 24.53
CA PRO A 52 -6.04 11.04 25.81
C PRO A 52 -6.78 11.72 26.98
N LYS A 53 -7.40 10.94 27.82
CA LYS A 53 -8.04 11.39 29.07
C LYS A 53 -7.06 11.16 30.21
N GLY A 54 -6.71 12.21 30.93
CA GLY A 54 -5.85 12.09 32.13
C GLY A 54 -4.90 13.28 32.24
N ALA A 55 -5.24 14.24 33.10
CA ALA A 55 -4.32 15.28 33.50
C ALA A 55 -3.33 14.66 34.50
N GLY A 56 -2.04 14.60 34.16
CA GLY A 56 -0.96 14.27 35.09
C GLY A 56 0.11 13.30 34.59
N THR A 57 -0.22 12.39 33.68
CA THR A 57 0.74 11.39 33.16
C THR A 57 1.08 11.57 31.68
N VAL A 58 0.47 12.55 31.02
CA VAL A 58 0.60 12.71 29.56
C VAL A 58 1.13 14.12 29.26
N ALA A 59 2.36 14.20 28.81
CA ALA A 59 2.97 15.47 28.38
C ALA A 59 2.86 15.66 26.87
N SER A 60 2.83 16.93 26.41
CA SER A 60 2.94 17.31 25.00
C SER A 60 1.89 16.70 24.08
N VAL A 61 0.60 16.83 24.44
CA VAL A 61 -0.48 16.41 23.54
C VAL A 61 -0.55 17.34 22.33
N ARG A 62 -0.37 16.78 21.13
CA ARG A 62 -0.51 17.49 19.85
C ARG A 62 -1.64 16.86 19.04
N THR A 63 -2.44 17.71 18.41
CA THR A 63 -3.43 17.27 17.41
C THR A 63 -2.80 17.34 16.03
N ILE A 64 -2.79 16.25 15.31
CA ILE A 64 -2.33 16.16 13.93
C ILE A 64 -3.58 15.96 13.07
N LYS A 65 -3.95 16.97 12.32
CA LYS A 65 -5.04 16.89 11.34
C LYS A 65 -4.48 16.29 10.07
N TYR A 66 -5.22 15.37 9.44
CA TYR A 66 -4.89 14.82 8.14
C TYR A 66 -6.07 14.93 7.19
N SER A 67 -5.75 15.02 5.92
CA SER A 67 -6.72 14.95 4.83
C SER A 67 -6.03 14.26 3.66
N PHE A 68 -6.68 13.25 3.11
CA PHE A 68 -6.21 12.57 1.91
C PHE A 68 -7.39 12.21 1.00
N ILE A 69 -7.11 12.06 -0.27
CA ILE A 69 -8.08 11.57 -1.23
C ILE A 69 -8.07 10.05 -1.15
N GLU A 70 -9.21 9.49 -0.74
CA GLU A 70 -9.40 8.06 -0.77
C GLU A 70 -9.88 7.66 -2.16
N THR A 71 -8.98 7.01 -2.90
CA THR A 71 -9.32 6.29 -4.12
C THR A 71 -9.30 4.81 -3.78
N CYS A 72 -10.38 4.31 -3.27
CA CYS A 72 -10.53 2.88 -3.08
C CYS A 72 -11.15 2.28 -4.33
N PHE A 73 -10.35 1.63 -5.17
CA PHE A 73 -10.87 0.88 -6.30
C PHE A 73 -11.74 -0.31 -5.87
N ALA A 74 -11.55 -0.81 -4.65
CA ALA A 74 -12.33 -1.91 -4.08
C ALA A 74 -13.47 -1.44 -3.15
N CYS A 75 -13.41 -0.21 -2.61
CA CYS A 75 -14.40 0.27 -1.61
C CYS A 75 -15.52 1.13 -2.21
N GLY A 76 -15.34 1.64 -3.42
CA GLY A 76 -16.39 2.31 -4.17
C GLY A 76 -16.90 1.34 -5.21
N ALA A 77 -18.02 0.66 -4.94
CA ALA A 77 -18.77 0.07 -6.04
C ALA A 77 -19.02 1.22 -7.03
N ALA A 78 -18.28 1.22 -8.15
CA ALA A 78 -18.70 2.03 -9.28
C ALA A 78 -20.18 1.70 -9.51
N PRO A 79 -21.07 2.72 -9.70
CA PRO A 79 -22.46 2.45 -9.93
C PRO A 79 -22.58 1.43 -11.07
N GLY A 80 -23.07 0.22 -10.78
CA GLY A 80 -23.18 -0.88 -11.75
C GLY A 80 -22.24 -2.07 -11.55
N VAL A 81 -21.27 -2.04 -10.65
CA VAL A 81 -20.46 -3.24 -10.34
C VAL A 81 -21.17 -4.08 -9.29
N ASN A 82 -21.72 -5.22 -9.74
CA ASN A 82 -22.30 -6.21 -8.86
C ASN A 82 -21.22 -7.28 -8.53
N PHE A 83 -20.66 -7.22 -7.34
CA PHE A 83 -19.64 -8.18 -6.89
C PHE A 83 -20.14 -9.62 -6.86
N GLY A 84 -21.44 -9.84 -6.72
CA GLY A 84 -22.04 -11.19 -6.79
C GLY A 84 -22.04 -11.82 -8.18
N THR A 85 -21.87 -11.01 -9.24
CA THR A 85 -21.80 -11.48 -10.63
C THR A 85 -20.38 -11.44 -11.20
N LEU A 86 -19.42 -10.95 -10.42
CA LEU A 86 -18.03 -10.85 -10.84
C LEU A 86 -17.43 -12.26 -10.95
N ARG A 87 -17.20 -12.72 -12.18
CA ARG A 87 -16.52 -14.00 -12.41
C ARG A 87 -15.02 -13.80 -12.26
N LEU A 88 -14.44 -14.45 -11.25
CA LEU A 88 -12.98 -14.54 -11.14
C LEU A 88 -12.43 -15.31 -12.35
N ASN A 89 -11.37 -14.78 -12.93
CA ASN A 89 -10.64 -15.52 -13.96
C ASN A 89 -9.87 -16.67 -13.29
N THR A 90 -10.34 -17.88 -13.47
CA THR A 90 -9.76 -19.08 -12.84
C THR A 90 -8.72 -19.77 -13.70
N SER A 91 -8.59 -19.39 -14.98
CA SER A 91 -7.72 -20.05 -15.96
C SER A 91 -6.45 -19.27 -16.28
N ALA A 92 -6.47 -17.93 -16.19
CA ALA A 92 -5.29 -17.13 -16.50
C ALA A 92 -4.15 -17.40 -15.51
N TYR A 93 -2.94 -17.54 -16.05
CA TYR A 93 -1.69 -17.72 -15.29
C TYR A 93 -1.76 -18.87 -14.27
N GLN A 94 -2.45 -19.95 -14.63
CA GLN A 94 -2.72 -21.05 -13.70
C GLN A 94 -1.42 -21.71 -13.20
N ALA A 95 -0.49 -21.97 -14.09
CA ALA A 95 0.78 -22.60 -13.74
C ALA A 95 1.65 -21.72 -12.85
N GLU A 96 1.76 -20.43 -13.18
CA GLU A 96 2.56 -19.45 -12.45
C GLU A 96 1.99 -19.21 -11.05
N ILE A 97 0.67 -19.07 -10.94
CA ILE A 97 -0.01 -18.87 -9.66
C ILE A 97 0.14 -20.10 -8.78
N ALA A 98 -0.12 -21.31 -9.32
CA ALA A 98 0.00 -22.54 -8.56
C ALA A 98 1.44 -22.81 -8.10
N ALA A 99 2.43 -22.50 -8.92
CA ALA A 99 3.83 -22.65 -8.57
C ALA A 99 4.23 -21.68 -7.44
N ALA A 100 3.91 -20.40 -7.58
CA ALA A 100 4.24 -19.38 -6.58
C ALA A 100 3.48 -19.60 -5.25
N ALA A 101 2.19 -19.93 -5.33
CA ALA A 101 1.36 -20.24 -4.16
C ALA A 101 1.95 -21.37 -3.32
N ARG A 102 2.38 -22.46 -4.00
CA ARG A 102 3.03 -23.61 -3.37
C ARG A 102 4.41 -23.27 -2.80
N GLU A 103 5.22 -22.53 -3.56
CA GLU A 103 6.58 -22.13 -3.15
C GLU A 103 6.58 -21.31 -1.86
N PHE A 104 5.62 -20.37 -1.73
CA PHE A 104 5.61 -19.42 -0.62
C PHE A 104 4.53 -19.70 0.43
N GLY A 105 3.73 -20.77 0.28
CA GLY A 105 2.73 -21.18 1.24
C GLY A 105 1.54 -20.21 1.33
N VAL A 106 1.07 -19.70 0.21
CA VAL A 106 -0.11 -18.83 0.09
C VAL A 106 -1.20 -19.58 -0.69
N GLU A 107 -2.46 -19.44 -0.31
CA GLU A 107 -3.56 -20.05 -1.04
C GLU A 107 -3.74 -19.43 -2.43
N GLU A 108 -3.89 -20.28 -3.48
CA GLU A 108 -4.11 -19.81 -4.87
C GLU A 108 -5.31 -18.87 -4.99
N ALA A 109 -6.39 -19.14 -4.25
CA ALA A 109 -7.59 -18.30 -4.27
C ALA A 109 -7.29 -16.86 -3.83
N ILE A 110 -6.44 -16.69 -2.81
CA ILE A 110 -6.01 -15.39 -2.33
C ILE A 110 -5.17 -14.68 -3.40
N VAL A 111 -4.21 -15.38 -4.00
CA VAL A 111 -3.37 -14.83 -5.07
C VAL A 111 -4.23 -14.37 -6.25
N ARG A 112 -5.20 -15.17 -6.67
CA ARG A 112 -6.13 -14.83 -7.75
C ARG A 112 -6.99 -13.62 -7.43
N ALA A 113 -7.49 -13.52 -6.20
CA ALA A 113 -8.28 -12.39 -5.76
C ALA A 113 -7.47 -11.09 -5.79
N ILE A 114 -6.21 -11.13 -5.35
CA ILE A 114 -5.30 -9.97 -5.37
C ILE A 114 -5.01 -9.56 -6.82
N ILE A 115 -4.62 -10.48 -7.71
CA ILE A 115 -4.36 -10.17 -9.11
C ILE A 115 -5.59 -9.55 -9.78
N HIS A 116 -6.78 -10.07 -9.46
CA HIS A 116 -8.02 -9.49 -9.98
C HIS A 116 -8.23 -8.05 -9.51
N ALA A 117 -8.05 -7.80 -8.22
CA ALA A 117 -8.23 -6.48 -7.62
C ALA A 117 -7.19 -5.47 -8.12
N GLU A 118 -5.93 -5.89 -8.25
CA GLU A 118 -4.81 -5.02 -8.57
C GLU A 118 -4.72 -4.65 -10.06
N SER A 119 -5.02 -5.59 -10.94
CA SER A 119 -4.80 -5.40 -12.39
C SER A 119 -5.92 -5.94 -13.28
N SER A 120 -6.92 -6.62 -12.74
CA SER A 120 -7.89 -7.40 -13.53
C SER A 120 -7.20 -8.35 -14.52
N TYR A 121 -6.07 -8.94 -14.11
CA TYR A 121 -5.22 -9.82 -14.92
C TYR A 121 -4.51 -9.14 -16.10
N ASN A 122 -4.38 -7.82 -16.10
CA ASN A 122 -3.58 -7.11 -17.11
C ASN A 122 -2.09 -7.09 -16.71
N PRO A 123 -1.21 -7.81 -17.42
CA PRO A 123 0.23 -7.83 -17.09
C PRO A 123 0.94 -6.50 -17.37
N MET A 124 0.33 -5.65 -18.20
CA MET A 124 0.86 -4.32 -18.56
C MET A 124 0.26 -3.19 -17.72
N ALA A 125 -0.43 -3.53 -16.62
CA ALA A 125 -1.04 -2.52 -15.76
C ALA A 125 0.04 -1.61 -15.13
N LEU A 126 -0.22 -0.31 -15.19
CA LEU A 126 0.60 0.73 -14.57
C LEU A 126 -0.30 1.69 -13.82
N SER A 127 -0.11 1.82 -12.51
CA SER A 127 -0.87 2.79 -11.72
C SER A 127 -0.27 4.19 -11.80
N HIS A 128 -1.05 5.20 -11.43
CA HIS A 128 -0.56 6.58 -11.32
C HIS A 128 0.58 6.75 -10.30
N ALA A 129 0.65 5.88 -9.30
CA ALA A 129 1.72 5.86 -8.32
C ALA A 129 2.97 5.10 -8.78
N GLY A 130 2.93 4.46 -9.97
CA GLY A 130 4.03 3.71 -10.53
C GLY A 130 4.08 2.23 -10.13
N ALA A 131 3.00 1.66 -9.58
CA ALA A 131 2.88 0.24 -9.37
C ALA A 131 2.67 -0.50 -10.70
N GLN A 132 3.28 -1.67 -10.87
CA GLN A 132 3.45 -2.33 -12.15
C GLN A 132 3.01 -3.79 -12.15
N GLY A 133 2.41 -4.23 -13.25
CA GLY A 133 2.10 -5.61 -13.58
C GLY A 133 0.93 -6.21 -12.82
N LEU A 134 0.83 -7.53 -12.83
CA LEU A 134 -0.31 -8.30 -12.34
C LEU A 134 -0.64 -8.05 -10.87
N MET A 135 0.37 -8.00 -10.00
CA MET A 135 0.23 -7.78 -8.56
C MET A 135 0.63 -6.37 -8.14
N GLN A 136 0.69 -5.42 -9.07
CA GLN A 136 0.94 -4.00 -8.86
C GLN A 136 2.12 -3.73 -7.89
N LEU A 137 3.27 -4.30 -8.23
CA LEU A 137 4.48 -4.10 -7.44
C LEU A 137 5.07 -2.72 -7.67
N MET A 138 5.33 -2.01 -6.58
CA MET A 138 6.17 -0.80 -6.65
C MET A 138 7.61 -1.17 -7.03
N PRO A 139 8.33 -0.35 -7.81
CA PRO A 139 9.69 -0.66 -8.27
C PRO A 139 10.68 -1.02 -7.16
N GLY A 140 10.55 -0.39 -5.99
CA GLY A 140 11.36 -0.71 -4.81
C GLY A 140 11.07 -2.09 -4.25
N THR A 141 9.78 -2.47 -4.19
CA THR A 141 9.34 -3.79 -3.77
C THR A 141 9.76 -4.86 -4.79
N ALA A 142 9.55 -4.60 -6.07
CA ALA A 142 9.95 -5.49 -7.16
C ALA A 142 11.44 -5.87 -7.04
N ARG A 143 12.32 -4.87 -6.95
CA ARG A 143 13.77 -5.10 -6.77
C ARG A 143 14.10 -5.92 -5.52
N ARG A 144 13.44 -5.61 -4.39
CA ARG A 144 13.67 -6.32 -3.11
C ARG A 144 13.35 -7.81 -3.20
N PHE A 145 12.33 -8.18 -3.99
CA PHE A 145 11.89 -9.55 -4.18
C PHE A 145 12.38 -10.18 -5.50
N GLY A 146 13.46 -9.63 -6.08
CA GLY A 146 14.17 -10.23 -7.22
C GLY A 146 13.44 -10.12 -8.56
N VAL A 147 12.45 -9.21 -8.68
CA VAL A 147 11.74 -8.95 -9.93
C VAL A 147 12.55 -7.93 -10.75
N THR A 148 13.08 -8.36 -11.88
CA THR A 148 13.85 -7.52 -12.81
C THR A 148 12.98 -6.89 -13.88
N ASN A 149 11.89 -7.56 -14.27
CA ASN A 149 10.87 -7.06 -15.17
C ASN A 149 9.47 -7.26 -14.57
N SER A 150 8.87 -6.17 -14.07
CA SER A 150 7.55 -6.21 -13.44
C SER A 150 6.40 -6.47 -14.43
N TYR A 151 6.63 -6.40 -15.73
CA TYR A 151 5.65 -6.72 -16.77
C TYR A 151 5.75 -8.17 -17.26
N ASP A 152 6.76 -8.92 -16.82
CA ASP A 152 6.83 -10.36 -16.99
C ASP A 152 5.93 -11.03 -15.95
N ALA A 153 4.94 -11.79 -16.43
CA ALA A 153 3.90 -12.38 -15.59
C ALA A 153 4.47 -13.32 -14.53
N SER A 154 5.43 -14.16 -14.90
CA SER A 154 6.02 -15.15 -14.02
C SER A 154 6.82 -14.47 -12.89
N GLN A 155 7.66 -13.48 -13.23
CA GLN A 155 8.43 -12.75 -12.25
C GLN A 155 7.54 -11.92 -11.33
N ASN A 156 6.52 -11.25 -11.89
CA ASN A 156 5.61 -10.40 -11.12
C ASN A 156 4.79 -11.23 -10.11
N ILE A 157 4.20 -12.35 -10.56
CA ILE A 157 3.43 -13.24 -9.69
C ILE A 157 4.34 -13.82 -8.60
N ARG A 158 5.50 -14.37 -8.97
CA ARG A 158 6.42 -14.98 -8.01
C ARG A 158 6.88 -13.98 -6.95
N GLY A 159 7.36 -12.79 -7.37
CA GLY A 159 7.81 -11.74 -6.44
C GLY A 159 6.68 -11.17 -5.60
N GLY A 160 5.48 -11.00 -6.17
CA GLY A 160 4.30 -10.52 -5.48
C GLY A 160 3.79 -11.50 -4.42
N VAL A 161 3.75 -12.80 -4.73
CA VAL A 161 3.35 -13.84 -3.77
C VAL A 161 4.40 -13.99 -2.66
N GLN A 162 5.68 -13.87 -2.97
CA GLN A 162 6.75 -13.85 -1.97
C GLN A 162 6.60 -12.66 -1.02
N TYR A 163 6.31 -11.47 -1.55
CA TYR A 163 6.04 -10.28 -0.74
C TYR A 163 4.80 -10.46 0.14
N LEU A 164 3.72 -11.02 -0.42
CA LEU A 164 2.49 -11.32 0.33
C LEU A 164 2.76 -12.29 1.47
N SER A 165 3.46 -13.40 1.20
CA SER A 165 3.87 -14.36 2.24
C SER A 165 4.68 -13.71 3.35
N TRP A 166 5.58 -12.79 3.00
CA TRP A 166 6.36 -12.04 3.97
C TRP A 166 5.47 -11.13 4.84
N LEU A 167 4.45 -10.50 4.27
CA LEU A 167 3.48 -9.68 5.01
C LEU A 167 2.64 -10.52 5.97
N LEU A 168 2.17 -11.70 5.53
CA LEU A 168 1.30 -12.57 6.33
C LEU A 168 2.00 -13.21 7.55
N LYS A 169 3.33 -13.25 7.55
CA LYS A 169 4.15 -13.81 8.65
C LYS A 169 4.57 -12.78 9.71
N ARG A 170 4.13 -11.53 9.57
CA ARG A 170 4.43 -10.43 10.50
C ARG A 170 3.30 -10.12 11.45
#